data_cf75f217f393b062fe02de098dd327ca
#
_entry.id   cf75f217f393b062fe02de098dd327ca
#
_cell.length_a   1.000
_cell.length_b   1.000
_cell.length_c   1.000
_cell.angle_alpha   90.00
_cell.angle_beta   90.00
_cell.angle_gamma   90.00
#
_symmetry.space_group_name_H-M   'P 1'
#
loop_
_entity.id
_entity.type
_entity.pdbx_description
1 polymer ?
#
loop_
_entity_poly.entity_id
_entity_poly.type
_entity_poly.pdbx_seq_one_letter_code
_entity_poly.pdbx_strand_id
1 'polypeptide(L)'
;NELVNTDLITNLAPTPDKNLFPKGINTDWVRPGRSVWCWLDGGARTLENMKEFSRLAGELGYEYNTVDAFWYRWTDEQLKDLVDYSAKYGVKVWLWRHGRDVRDPEKRKALFERCHRLGIVGLKLDAFSHESKEFIDLYQACLKEAAEYKLMLNIHGSNKPAGEVRSWPNEMSREGIRGLEYGKKQYEWSTHNTTLPFTRLVVGAGDYTPVVFGERRLETSWTHQ
;
A
#
# COMPACT_ATOMS: atom_id res chain seq x y z
N ASN A 1 -9.94 -11.86 25.94
CA ASN A 1 -9.61 -10.42 26.01
C ASN A 1 -8.09 -10.17 26.13
N GLU A 2 -7.33 -11.01 26.86
CA GLU A 2 -5.88 -10.84 27.01
C GLU A 2 -5.14 -11.01 25.68
N LEU A 3 -5.52 -12.00 24.86
CA LEU A 3 -4.86 -12.25 23.57
C LEU A 3 -4.99 -11.06 22.60
N VAL A 4 -6.16 -10.39 22.59
CA VAL A 4 -6.41 -9.23 21.70
C VAL A 4 -5.59 -8.02 22.13
N ASN A 5 -5.27 -7.91 23.41
CA ASN A 5 -4.52 -6.79 23.97
C ASN A 5 -3.02 -7.10 24.17
N THR A 6 -2.57 -8.30 23.75
CA THR A 6 -1.14 -8.65 23.88
C THR A 6 -0.32 -8.04 22.75
N ASP A 7 0.89 -7.63 23.05
CA ASP A 7 1.91 -7.23 22.10
C ASP A 7 2.89 -8.37 21.72
N LEU A 8 2.57 -9.61 22.14
CA LEU A 8 3.44 -10.78 21.94
C LEU A 8 3.83 -10.96 20.48
N ILE A 9 2.87 -10.83 19.55
CA ILE A 9 3.12 -11.03 18.11
C ILE A 9 4.16 -10.02 17.59
N THR A 10 4.01 -8.75 17.95
CA THR A 10 4.95 -7.71 17.54
C THR A 10 6.28 -7.80 18.28
N ASN A 11 6.28 -8.20 19.56
CA ASN A 11 7.49 -8.28 20.37
C ASN A 11 8.41 -9.46 20.01
N LEU A 12 7.93 -10.47 19.30
CA LEU A 12 8.76 -11.55 18.78
C LEU A 12 9.59 -11.14 17.55
N ALA A 13 9.18 -10.10 16.83
CA ALA A 13 9.93 -9.59 15.69
C ALA A 13 11.20 -8.82 16.15
N PRO A 14 12.30 -8.89 15.40
CA PRO A 14 13.50 -8.10 15.67
C PRO A 14 13.23 -6.59 15.67
N THR A 15 14.05 -5.84 16.40
CA THR A 15 14.01 -4.37 16.35
C THR A 15 14.49 -3.85 14.98
N PRO A 16 14.02 -2.68 14.53
CA PRO A 16 14.47 -2.08 13.27
C PRO A 16 15.99 -1.84 13.22
N ASP A 17 16.58 -1.99 12.04
CA ASP A 17 17.95 -1.55 11.80
C ASP A 17 18.06 -0.02 11.98
N LYS A 18 18.90 0.41 12.92
CA LYS A 18 19.07 1.84 13.23
C LYS A 18 19.70 2.66 12.11
N ASN A 19 20.42 2.02 11.17
CA ASN A 19 20.99 2.71 10.01
C ASN A 19 19.89 3.08 9.01
N LEU A 20 18.89 2.22 8.85
CA LEU A 20 17.74 2.44 7.95
C LEU A 20 16.63 3.24 8.67
N PHE A 21 16.43 2.99 9.95
CA PHE A 21 15.36 3.56 10.76
C PHE A 21 15.91 4.16 12.06
N PRO A 22 16.62 5.31 12.00
CA PRO A 22 17.31 5.87 13.16
C PRO A 22 16.37 6.25 14.32
N LYS A 23 15.10 6.51 14.03
CA LYS A 23 14.05 6.79 15.03
C LYS A 23 12.97 5.70 15.06
N GLY A 24 13.27 4.47 14.58
CA GLY A 24 12.29 3.38 14.46
C GLY A 24 11.09 3.79 13.62
N ILE A 25 9.88 3.54 14.11
CA ILE A 25 8.62 3.91 13.45
C ILE A 25 8.47 5.44 13.25
N ASN A 26 9.16 6.25 14.03
CA ASN A 26 9.16 7.71 13.93
C ASN A 26 10.24 8.26 12.99
N THR A 27 10.85 7.41 12.18
CA THR A 27 11.82 7.83 11.15
C THR A 27 11.15 8.78 10.15
N ASP A 28 11.80 9.90 9.84
CA ASP A 28 11.16 11.05 9.19
C ASP A 28 10.53 10.78 7.82
N TRP A 29 11.04 9.80 7.07
CA TRP A 29 10.49 9.41 5.77
C TRP A 29 9.38 8.36 5.85
N VAL A 30 9.19 7.71 7.02
CA VAL A 30 8.08 6.77 7.26
C VAL A 30 6.87 7.57 7.68
N ARG A 31 5.88 7.67 6.81
CA ARG A 31 4.69 8.51 7.01
C ARG A 31 3.42 7.74 6.64
N PRO A 32 2.74 7.13 7.61
CA PRO A 32 1.39 6.60 7.39
C PRO A 32 0.45 7.70 6.91
N GLY A 33 -0.54 7.34 6.11
CA GLY A 33 -1.51 8.30 5.59
C GLY A 33 -2.60 7.61 4.77
N ARG A 34 -3.52 8.42 4.26
CA ARG A 34 -4.65 7.99 3.44
C ARG A 34 -4.34 8.21 1.98
N SER A 35 -4.76 7.28 1.13
CA SER A 35 -4.52 7.35 -0.31
C SER A 35 -5.83 7.31 -1.10
N VAL A 36 -5.93 8.15 -2.12
CA VAL A 36 -6.90 7.93 -3.19
C VAL A 36 -6.36 6.87 -4.17
N TRP A 37 -7.26 6.12 -4.78
CA TRP A 37 -6.90 5.05 -5.72
C TRP A 37 -7.99 4.85 -6.77
N CYS A 38 -7.63 4.98 -8.04
CA CYS A 38 -8.61 4.99 -9.13
C CYS A 38 -9.13 3.62 -9.56
N TRP A 39 -8.59 2.53 -9.05
CA TRP A 39 -8.93 1.17 -9.49
C TRP A 39 -10.42 0.84 -9.32
N LEU A 40 -10.98 1.15 -8.15
CA LEU A 40 -12.39 0.90 -7.85
C LEU A 40 -13.32 1.96 -8.41
N ASP A 41 -12.83 3.15 -8.68
CA ASP A 41 -13.61 4.27 -9.21
C ASP A 41 -13.95 4.10 -10.70
N GLY A 42 -13.15 3.35 -11.44
CA GLY A 42 -13.35 3.14 -12.89
C GLY A 42 -13.11 4.38 -13.75
N GLY A 43 -12.42 5.39 -13.23
CA GLY A 43 -12.03 6.60 -13.94
C GLY A 43 -11.06 6.36 -15.10
N ALA A 44 -10.82 7.38 -15.91
CA ALA A 44 -9.87 7.33 -17.00
C ALA A 44 -8.44 7.09 -16.49
N ARG A 45 -7.71 6.21 -17.15
CA ARG A 45 -6.34 5.82 -16.78
C ARG A 45 -5.31 6.70 -17.49
N THR A 46 -5.45 8.01 -17.36
CA THR A 46 -4.60 9.03 -18.00
C THR A 46 -3.81 9.83 -16.96
N LEU A 47 -2.76 10.50 -17.41
CA LEU A 47 -1.96 11.40 -16.57
C LEU A 47 -2.83 12.53 -16.00
N GLU A 48 -3.68 13.12 -16.85
CA GLU A 48 -4.57 14.21 -16.48
C GLU A 48 -5.55 13.79 -15.38
N ASN A 49 -6.13 12.59 -15.51
CA ASN A 49 -7.03 12.06 -14.49
C ASN A 49 -6.29 11.81 -13.16
N MET A 50 -5.05 11.35 -13.21
CA MET A 50 -4.25 11.17 -11.98
C MET A 50 -3.86 12.51 -11.35
N LYS A 51 -3.66 13.55 -12.12
CA LYS A 51 -3.52 14.92 -11.59
C LYS A 51 -4.78 15.38 -10.88
N GLU A 52 -5.96 15.11 -11.47
CA GLU A 52 -7.24 15.41 -10.83
C GLU A 52 -7.44 14.63 -9.53
N PHE A 53 -7.08 13.33 -9.50
CA PHE A 53 -7.06 12.53 -8.26
C PHE A 53 -6.16 13.15 -7.19
N SER A 54 -4.99 13.66 -7.56
CA SER A 54 -4.09 14.35 -6.62
C SER A 54 -4.68 15.66 -6.10
N ARG A 55 -5.35 16.44 -6.96
CA ARG A 55 -6.03 17.67 -6.56
C ARG A 55 -7.14 17.37 -5.55
N LEU A 56 -8.00 16.40 -5.85
CA LEU A 56 -9.09 15.97 -4.97
C LEU A 56 -8.56 15.38 -3.66
N ALA A 57 -7.49 14.59 -3.71
CA ALA A 57 -6.84 14.08 -2.50
C ALA A 57 -6.40 15.22 -1.58
N GLY A 58 -5.78 16.26 -2.13
CA GLY A 58 -5.39 17.45 -1.35
C GLY A 58 -6.59 18.19 -0.75
N GLU A 59 -7.68 18.35 -1.49
CA GLU A 59 -8.92 18.97 -0.98
C GLU A 59 -9.58 18.16 0.13
N LEU A 60 -9.51 16.82 0.05
CA LEU A 60 -9.99 15.91 1.09
C LEU A 60 -9.02 15.79 2.27
N GLY A 61 -7.84 16.39 2.19
CA GLY A 61 -6.79 16.30 3.19
C GLY A 61 -6.13 14.92 3.23
N TYR A 62 -6.08 14.21 2.10
CA TYR A 62 -5.37 12.92 1.97
C TYR A 62 -3.92 13.15 1.58
N GLU A 63 -3.06 12.28 2.06
CA GLU A 63 -1.62 12.41 1.93
C GLU A 63 -1.07 11.83 0.62
N TYR A 64 -1.82 10.90 -0.02
CA TYR A 64 -1.30 10.09 -1.13
C TYR A 64 -2.28 9.93 -2.28
N ASN A 65 -1.71 9.72 -3.47
CA ASN A 65 -2.38 9.20 -4.65
C ASN A 65 -1.63 7.95 -5.14
N THR A 66 -2.31 6.81 -5.17
CA THR A 66 -1.75 5.54 -5.66
C THR A 66 -2.16 5.32 -7.11
N VAL A 67 -1.17 5.36 -8.00
CA VAL A 67 -1.35 5.13 -9.44
C VAL A 67 -1.26 3.64 -9.75
N ASP A 68 -2.28 3.10 -10.37
CA ASP A 68 -2.37 1.68 -10.73
C ASP A 68 -1.52 1.30 -11.97
N ALA A 69 -1.53 0.02 -12.34
CA ALA A 69 -0.67 -0.63 -13.33
C ALA A 69 -0.46 0.11 -14.66
N PHE A 70 -1.39 0.95 -15.09
CA PHE A 70 -1.32 1.63 -16.40
C PHE A 70 -0.16 2.62 -16.53
N TRP A 71 0.46 3.09 -15.44
CA TRP A 71 1.64 3.96 -15.44
C TRP A 71 2.87 3.35 -16.15
N TYR A 72 2.89 2.07 -16.40
CA TYR A 72 3.98 1.40 -17.15
C TYR A 72 4.20 1.98 -18.55
N ARG A 73 3.19 2.64 -19.09
CA ARG A 73 3.24 3.30 -20.41
C ARG A 73 3.76 4.72 -20.35
N TRP A 74 4.03 5.23 -19.15
CA TRP A 74 4.46 6.61 -18.97
C TRP A 74 5.98 6.73 -18.92
N THR A 75 6.46 7.86 -19.46
CA THR A 75 7.87 8.22 -19.39
C THR A 75 8.23 8.73 -17.98
N ASP A 76 9.56 8.87 -17.72
CA ASP A 76 10.03 9.44 -16.47
C ASP A 76 9.59 10.90 -16.30
N GLU A 77 9.54 11.64 -17.41
CA GLU A 77 9.04 13.02 -17.44
C GLU A 77 7.58 13.11 -17.06
N GLN A 78 6.73 12.20 -17.55
CA GLN A 78 5.31 12.15 -17.20
C GLN A 78 5.10 11.78 -15.72
N LEU A 79 5.87 10.83 -15.19
CA LEU A 79 5.83 10.51 -13.76
C LEU A 79 6.30 11.67 -12.90
N LYS A 80 7.38 12.33 -13.30
CA LYS A 80 7.90 13.52 -12.60
C LYS A 80 6.90 14.67 -12.62
N ASP A 81 6.24 14.91 -13.75
CA ASP A 81 5.19 15.92 -13.89
C ASP A 81 4.01 15.63 -12.92
N LEU A 82 3.59 14.36 -12.78
CA LEU A 82 2.58 13.99 -11.80
C LEU A 82 3.06 14.26 -10.37
N VAL A 83 4.28 13.88 -10.02
CA VAL A 83 4.85 14.11 -8.68
C VAL A 83 4.90 15.59 -8.37
N ASP A 84 5.38 16.42 -9.29
CA ASP A 84 5.50 17.87 -9.10
C ASP A 84 4.13 18.55 -9.03
N TYR A 85 3.16 18.07 -9.83
CA TYR A 85 1.78 18.54 -9.75
C TYR A 85 1.15 18.18 -8.39
N SER A 86 1.28 16.95 -7.96
CA SER A 86 0.72 16.46 -6.69
C SER A 86 1.27 17.22 -5.48
N ALA A 87 2.55 17.54 -5.51
CA ALA A 87 3.22 18.29 -4.45
C ALA A 87 2.61 19.68 -4.20
N LYS A 88 2.01 20.32 -5.23
CA LYS A 88 1.30 21.62 -5.11
C LYS A 88 0.09 21.52 -4.17
N TYR A 89 -0.47 20.34 -4.02
CA TYR A 89 -1.63 20.04 -3.15
C TYR A 89 -1.22 19.33 -1.85
N GLY A 90 0.08 19.21 -1.57
CA GLY A 90 0.61 18.48 -0.41
C GLY A 90 0.52 16.96 -0.53
N VAL A 91 0.18 16.45 -1.72
CA VAL A 91 -0.03 15.03 -1.99
C VAL A 91 1.24 14.40 -2.57
N LYS A 92 1.56 13.18 -2.14
CA LYS A 92 2.69 12.40 -2.65
C LYS A 92 2.17 11.19 -3.44
N VAL A 93 3.01 10.69 -4.35
CA VAL A 93 2.61 9.66 -5.31
C VAL A 93 3.18 8.30 -4.91
N TRP A 94 2.32 7.29 -4.98
CA TRP A 94 2.63 5.87 -4.92
C TRP A 94 2.37 5.21 -6.26
N LEU A 95 3.07 4.10 -6.55
CA LEU A 95 2.87 3.33 -7.77
C LEU A 95 2.52 1.88 -7.44
N TRP A 96 1.58 1.31 -8.18
CA TRP A 96 1.29 -0.11 -8.12
C TRP A 96 2.32 -0.92 -8.94
N ARG A 97 2.73 -2.09 -8.44
CA ARG A 97 3.59 -3.02 -9.16
C ARG A 97 3.23 -4.46 -8.88
N HIS A 98 3.23 -5.31 -9.92
CA HIS A 98 2.99 -6.73 -9.76
C HIS A 98 4.16 -7.42 -9.05
N GLY A 99 3.89 -8.30 -8.07
CA GLY A 99 4.90 -9.00 -7.27
C GLY A 99 5.90 -9.82 -8.08
N ARG A 100 5.51 -10.37 -9.25
CA ARG A 100 6.45 -11.05 -10.15
C ARG A 100 7.60 -10.17 -10.65
N ASP A 101 7.36 -8.86 -10.76
CA ASP A 101 8.33 -7.92 -11.32
C ASP A 101 9.42 -7.52 -10.31
N VAL A 102 9.24 -7.88 -9.04
CA VAL A 102 10.22 -7.64 -7.97
C VAL A 102 10.94 -8.92 -7.52
N ARG A 103 10.71 -10.07 -8.17
CA ARG A 103 11.42 -11.33 -7.87
C ARG A 103 12.90 -11.26 -8.23
N ASP A 104 13.20 -10.69 -9.38
CA ASP A 104 14.57 -10.51 -9.85
C ASP A 104 15.23 -9.38 -9.05
N PRO A 105 16.34 -9.60 -8.33
CA PRO A 105 16.98 -8.58 -7.50
C PRO A 105 17.44 -7.35 -8.27
N GLU A 106 17.99 -7.52 -9.47
CA GLU A 106 18.50 -6.40 -10.28
C GLU A 106 17.34 -5.52 -10.78
N LYS A 107 16.25 -6.15 -11.25
CA LYS A 107 15.05 -5.42 -11.67
C LYS A 107 14.37 -4.71 -10.50
N ARG A 108 14.34 -5.33 -9.33
CA ARG A 108 13.79 -4.76 -8.10
C ARG A 108 14.59 -3.53 -7.67
N LYS A 109 15.92 -3.65 -7.64
CA LYS A 109 16.82 -2.55 -7.32
C LYS A 109 16.63 -1.39 -8.29
N ALA A 110 16.66 -1.65 -9.60
CA ALA A 110 16.45 -0.63 -10.62
C ALA A 110 15.09 0.07 -10.51
N LEU A 111 14.03 -0.67 -10.15
CA LEU A 111 12.70 -0.11 -9.89
C LEU A 111 12.73 0.85 -8.69
N PHE A 112 13.30 0.43 -7.57
CA PHE A 112 13.34 1.25 -6.35
C PHE A 112 14.20 2.50 -6.53
N GLU A 113 15.35 2.38 -7.18
CA GLU A 113 16.20 3.51 -7.54
C GLU A 113 15.46 4.51 -8.43
N ARG A 114 14.76 4.02 -9.47
CA ARG A 114 13.93 4.85 -10.35
C ARG A 114 12.85 5.59 -9.57
N CYS A 115 12.12 4.90 -8.71
CA CYS A 115 11.08 5.50 -7.88
C CYS A 115 11.65 6.61 -7.00
N HIS A 116 12.74 6.33 -6.28
CA HIS A 116 13.40 7.32 -5.43
C HIS A 116 13.82 8.56 -6.21
N ARG A 117 14.49 8.37 -7.36
CA ARG A 117 14.97 9.46 -8.24
C ARG A 117 13.83 10.35 -8.74
N LEU A 118 12.66 9.78 -9.01
CA LEU A 118 11.49 10.51 -9.50
C LEU A 118 10.67 11.16 -8.38
N GLY A 119 10.98 10.91 -7.11
CA GLY A 119 10.24 11.45 -5.97
C GLY A 119 8.97 10.65 -5.61
N ILE A 120 8.83 9.42 -6.12
CA ILE A 120 7.83 8.46 -5.66
C ILE A 120 8.20 8.05 -4.24
N VAL A 121 7.20 7.98 -3.34
CA VAL A 121 7.45 7.72 -1.91
C VAL A 121 7.07 6.33 -1.46
N GLY A 122 6.42 5.54 -2.30
CA GLY A 122 6.05 4.18 -1.95
C GLY A 122 5.51 3.37 -3.12
N LEU A 123 5.38 2.07 -2.88
CA LEU A 123 4.87 1.11 -3.86
C LEU A 123 3.81 0.20 -3.23
N LYS A 124 2.71 0.03 -3.95
CA LYS A 124 1.77 -1.07 -3.75
C LYS A 124 2.28 -2.27 -4.54
N LEU A 125 2.87 -3.25 -3.86
CA LEU A 125 3.33 -4.50 -4.47
C LEU A 125 2.22 -5.54 -4.33
N ASP A 126 1.78 -6.13 -5.44
CA ASP A 126 0.53 -6.90 -5.49
C ASP A 126 0.65 -8.25 -6.19
N ALA A 127 -0.32 -9.13 -5.94
CA ALA A 127 -0.47 -10.41 -6.61
C ALA A 127 0.67 -11.41 -6.34
N PHE A 128 0.97 -11.66 -5.09
CA PHE A 128 1.97 -12.66 -4.67
C PHE A 128 1.43 -14.10 -4.67
N SER A 129 0.14 -14.31 -4.64
CA SER A 129 -0.57 -15.57 -4.92
C SER A 129 -0.47 -16.68 -3.88
N HIS A 130 0.59 -16.82 -3.06
CA HIS A 130 0.71 -17.85 -2.01
C HIS A 130 1.70 -17.49 -0.90
N GLU A 131 1.77 -18.32 0.14
CA GLU A 131 2.51 -18.08 1.40
C GLU A 131 3.72 -19.01 1.57
N SER A 132 4.40 -19.39 0.48
CA SER A 132 5.61 -20.19 0.57
C SER A 132 6.75 -19.41 1.24
N LYS A 133 7.74 -20.15 1.77
CA LYS A 133 8.97 -19.55 2.31
C LYS A 133 9.61 -18.58 1.30
N GLU A 134 9.63 -18.93 0.03
CA GLU A 134 10.16 -18.07 -1.05
C GLU A 134 9.52 -16.69 -1.06
N PHE A 135 8.19 -16.59 -0.89
CA PHE A 135 7.50 -15.30 -0.85
C PHE A 135 7.71 -14.56 0.46
N ILE A 136 7.81 -15.26 1.57
CA ILE A 136 8.16 -14.61 2.85
C ILE A 136 9.57 -14.01 2.78
N ASP A 137 10.54 -14.75 2.22
CA ASP A 137 11.89 -14.23 1.99
C ASP A 137 11.88 -13.04 1.00
N LEU A 138 11.03 -13.07 -0.03
CA LEU A 138 10.87 -11.98 -0.99
C LEU A 138 10.29 -10.72 -0.33
N TYR A 139 9.31 -10.85 0.57
CA TYR A 139 8.79 -9.70 1.32
C TYR A 139 9.90 -9.04 2.14
N GLN A 140 10.71 -9.83 2.85
CA GLN A 140 11.84 -9.32 3.63
C GLN A 140 12.86 -8.58 2.74
N ALA A 141 13.19 -9.16 1.58
CA ALA A 141 14.09 -8.53 0.61
C ALA A 141 13.52 -7.21 0.07
N CYS A 142 12.23 -7.20 -0.31
CA CYS A 142 11.57 -5.98 -0.78
C CYS A 142 11.56 -4.88 0.29
N LEU A 143 11.20 -5.21 1.54
CA LEU A 143 11.14 -4.25 2.64
C LEU A 143 12.50 -3.65 2.95
N LYS A 144 13.54 -4.49 3.00
CA LYS A 144 14.91 -4.05 3.23
C LYS A 144 15.41 -3.12 2.12
N GLU A 145 15.35 -3.57 0.88
CA GLU A 145 15.85 -2.80 -0.27
C GLU A 145 15.03 -1.51 -0.49
N ALA A 146 13.71 -1.54 -0.30
CA ALA A 146 12.89 -0.34 -0.36
C ALA A 146 13.31 0.69 0.72
N ALA A 147 13.66 0.23 1.93
CA ALA A 147 14.13 1.11 3.00
C ALA A 147 15.45 1.82 2.65
N GLU A 148 16.36 1.16 1.92
CA GLU A 148 17.61 1.76 1.43
C GLU A 148 17.34 2.97 0.51
N TYR A 149 16.23 2.95 -0.22
CA TYR A 149 15.74 4.04 -1.09
C TYR A 149 14.68 4.92 -0.41
N LYS A 150 14.42 4.76 0.88
CA LYS A 150 13.39 5.49 1.65
C LYS A 150 12.00 5.36 1.05
N LEU A 151 11.65 4.17 0.59
CA LEU A 151 10.34 3.84 0.03
C LEU A 151 9.51 3.06 1.03
N MET A 152 8.25 3.44 1.15
CA MET A 152 7.22 2.72 1.90
C MET A 152 6.57 1.65 1.03
N LEU A 153 6.14 0.54 1.63
CA LEU A 153 5.47 -0.54 0.92
C LEU A 153 4.07 -0.82 1.50
N ASN A 154 3.14 -1.06 0.59
CA ASN A 154 1.86 -1.71 0.84
C ASN A 154 1.86 -3.02 0.07
N ILE A 155 1.64 -4.15 0.75
CA ILE A 155 1.75 -5.48 0.15
C ILE A 155 0.37 -6.10 0.01
N HIS A 156 -0.03 -6.37 -1.23
CA HIS A 156 -1.33 -6.89 -1.64
C HIS A 156 -1.26 -8.30 -2.24
N GLY A 157 -2.40 -8.99 -2.31
CA GLY A 157 -2.44 -10.38 -2.76
C GLY A 157 -1.50 -11.27 -1.93
N SER A 158 -1.45 -11.04 -0.62
CA SER A 158 -0.42 -11.55 0.30
C SER A 158 -1.04 -12.24 1.51
N ASN A 159 -0.18 -12.90 2.31
CA ASN A 159 -0.57 -13.41 3.61
C ASN A 159 -0.87 -12.27 4.62
N LYS A 160 -1.46 -12.62 5.77
CA LYS A 160 -1.55 -11.72 6.91
C LYS A 160 -0.15 -11.48 7.51
N PRO A 161 0.09 -10.29 8.13
CA PRO A 161 1.36 -10.02 8.81
C PRO A 161 1.50 -10.86 10.10
N ALA A 162 2.74 -10.95 10.58
CA ALA A 162 3.09 -11.62 11.84
C ALA A 162 4.08 -10.77 12.67
N GLY A 163 3.87 -9.45 12.69
CA GLY A 163 4.66 -8.50 13.48
C GLY A 163 5.84 -7.87 12.72
N GLU A 164 5.97 -8.11 11.42
CA GLU A 164 7.08 -7.60 10.59
C GLU A 164 7.18 -6.08 10.60
N VAL A 165 6.08 -5.37 10.78
CA VAL A 165 6.05 -3.89 10.88
C VAL A 165 6.96 -3.36 11.99
N ARG A 166 7.26 -4.15 13.02
CA ARG A 166 8.23 -3.78 14.05
C ARG A 166 9.65 -3.73 13.49
N SER A 167 10.04 -4.73 12.68
CA SER A 167 11.36 -4.80 12.05
C SER A 167 11.47 -3.85 10.85
N TRP A 168 10.38 -3.68 10.14
CA TRP A 168 10.28 -2.90 8.91
C TRP A 168 9.21 -1.82 9.01
N PRO A 169 9.50 -0.69 9.68
CA PRO A 169 8.54 0.42 9.79
C PRO A 169 8.04 0.98 8.47
N ASN A 170 8.69 0.68 7.35
CA ASN A 170 8.26 1.05 6.01
C ASN A 170 7.20 0.12 5.40
N GLU A 171 6.81 -0.95 6.07
CA GLU A 171 5.59 -1.70 5.72
C GLU A 171 4.38 -0.96 6.29
N MET A 172 3.64 -0.24 5.43
CA MET A 172 2.50 0.56 5.89
C MET A 172 1.29 -0.32 6.21
N SER A 173 1.00 -1.28 5.35
CA SER A 173 -0.04 -2.27 5.56
C SER A 173 0.18 -3.49 4.66
N ARG A 174 -0.47 -4.58 5.04
CA ARG A 174 -0.54 -5.79 4.24
C ARG A 174 -2.00 -6.17 4.07
N GLU A 175 -2.42 -6.50 2.86
CA GLU A 175 -3.82 -6.88 2.63
C GLU A 175 -4.18 -8.09 3.50
N GLY A 176 -3.86 -9.30 3.11
CA GLY A 176 -4.15 -10.54 3.86
C GLY A 176 -5.55 -10.56 4.50
N ILE A 177 -6.53 -9.95 3.86
CA ILE A 177 -7.88 -9.69 4.36
C ILE A 177 -8.85 -9.69 3.18
N ARG A 178 -10.09 -10.07 3.42
CA ARG A 178 -11.16 -9.84 2.45
C ARG A 178 -11.68 -8.41 2.65
N GLY A 179 -11.23 -7.49 1.80
CA GLY A 179 -11.66 -6.10 1.79
C GLY A 179 -12.88 -5.85 0.90
N LEU A 180 -13.31 -4.60 0.83
CA LEU A 180 -14.47 -4.19 0.03
C LEU A 180 -14.23 -4.42 -1.48
N GLU A 181 -13.01 -4.44 -1.95
CA GLU A 181 -12.64 -4.79 -3.32
C GLU A 181 -13.17 -6.15 -3.77
N TYR A 182 -13.41 -7.09 -2.85
CA TYR A 182 -14.01 -8.39 -3.16
C TYR A 182 -15.41 -8.28 -3.76
N GLY A 183 -16.20 -7.27 -3.41
CA GLY A 183 -17.41 -6.81 -4.09
C GLY A 183 -18.55 -7.79 -4.31
N LYS A 184 -18.59 -8.94 -3.64
CA LYS A 184 -19.68 -9.92 -3.81
C LYS A 184 -20.89 -9.59 -2.97
N LYS A 185 -22.07 -9.48 -3.62
CA LYS A 185 -23.35 -9.11 -3.02
C LYS A 185 -23.83 -10.04 -1.89
N GLN A 186 -23.49 -11.33 -1.94
CA GLN A 186 -24.00 -12.36 -1.02
C GLN A 186 -23.01 -12.69 0.11
N TYR A 187 -22.26 -11.71 0.57
CA TYR A 187 -21.33 -11.91 1.66
C TYR A 187 -21.84 -11.21 2.93
N GLU A 188 -21.73 -11.89 4.07
CA GLU A 188 -22.17 -11.37 5.37
C GLU A 188 -21.18 -10.33 5.90
N TRP A 189 -21.20 -9.15 5.27
CA TRP A 189 -20.27 -8.05 5.57
C TRP A 189 -20.35 -7.58 7.01
N SER A 190 -21.54 -7.54 7.60
CA SER A 190 -21.71 -7.11 8.99
C SER A 190 -20.95 -8.00 9.96
N THR A 191 -21.12 -9.31 9.84
CA THR A 191 -20.41 -10.30 10.65
C THR A 191 -18.92 -10.26 10.39
N HIS A 192 -18.51 -10.16 9.11
CA HIS A 192 -17.12 -10.07 8.74
C HIS A 192 -16.46 -8.84 9.36
N ASN A 193 -17.03 -7.66 9.15
CA ASN A 193 -16.47 -6.39 9.61
C ASN A 193 -16.36 -6.31 11.15
N THR A 194 -17.36 -6.84 11.86
CA THR A 194 -17.32 -6.88 13.33
C THR A 194 -16.38 -7.95 13.89
N THR A 195 -15.99 -8.95 13.08
CA THR A 195 -15.04 -10.01 13.48
C THR A 195 -13.58 -9.61 13.24
N LEU A 196 -13.31 -8.81 12.21
CA LEU A 196 -11.95 -8.44 11.81
C LEU A 196 -11.11 -7.80 12.93
N PRO A 197 -11.63 -6.88 13.77
CA PRO A 197 -10.86 -6.29 14.86
C PRO A 197 -10.32 -7.32 15.87
N PHE A 198 -11.04 -8.43 16.04
CA PHE A 198 -10.69 -9.48 17.01
C PHE A 198 -9.95 -10.66 16.39
N THR A 199 -9.70 -10.66 15.11
CA THR A 199 -9.03 -11.73 14.37
C THR A 199 -7.88 -11.20 13.53
N ARG A 200 -8.17 -10.75 12.30
CA ARG A 200 -7.16 -10.32 11.34
C ARG A 200 -6.35 -9.10 11.80
N LEU A 201 -7.00 -8.10 12.40
CA LEU A 201 -6.33 -6.86 12.78
C LEU A 201 -5.50 -6.97 14.05
N VAL A 202 -5.62 -8.06 14.80
CA VAL A 202 -4.76 -8.37 15.96
C VAL A 202 -3.29 -8.56 15.56
N VAL A 203 -3.04 -9.01 14.33
CA VAL A 203 -1.69 -9.30 13.83
C VAL A 203 -1.05 -8.15 13.04
N GLY A 204 -1.76 -7.06 12.87
CA GLY A 204 -1.26 -5.85 12.19
C GLY A 204 -2.29 -5.18 11.29
N ALA A 205 -1.93 -4.01 10.76
CA ALA A 205 -2.77 -3.23 9.88
C ALA A 205 -3.18 -4.01 8.61
N GLY A 206 -4.44 -3.86 8.20
CA GLY A 206 -4.99 -4.42 6.98
C GLY A 206 -5.37 -3.32 5.99
N ASP A 207 -5.24 -3.60 4.71
CA ASP A 207 -5.72 -2.70 3.66
C ASP A 207 -7.11 -3.16 3.21
N TYR A 208 -8.14 -2.53 3.74
CA TYR A 208 -9.53 -2.97 3.58
C TYR A 208 -10.21 -2.35 2.36
N THR A 209 -9.69 -1.24 1.80
CA THR A 209 -10.34 -0.47 0.73
C THR A 209 -11.79 -0.08 1.08
N PRO A 210 -12.02 0.71 2.16
CA PRO A 210 -13.34 0.80 2.81
C PRO A 210 -14.36 1.65 2.06
N VAL A 211 -13.94 2.56 1.19
CA VAL A 211 -14.82 3.57 0.59
C VAL A 211 -14.64 3.66 -0.92
N VAL A 212 -15.75 3.64 -1.63
CA VAL A 212 -15.81 3.92 -3.07
C VAL A 212 -16.74 5.11 -3.29
N PHE A 213 -16.26 6.16 -3.93
CA PHE A 213 -17.04 7.34 -4.32
C PHE A 213 -17.49 7.22 -5.77
N GLY A 214 -18.66 7.77 -6.08
CA GLY A 214 -19.16 7.91 -7.44
C GLY A 214 -20.36 7.05 -7.78
N GLU A 215 -21.29 7.63 -8.53
CA GLU A 215 -22.57 7.03 -8.92
C GLU A 215 -22.40 5.76 -9.79
N ARG A 216 -21.35 5.71 -10.60
CA ARG A 216 -21.07 4.54 -11.47
C ARG A 216 -20.99 3.21 -10.73
N ARG A 217 -20.69 3.24 -9.44
CA ARG A 217 -20.57 2.03 -8.62
C ARG A 217 -21.89 1.57 -8.04
N LEU A 218 -22.90 2.43 -8.01
CA LEU A 218 -24.25 2.04 -7.61
C LEU A 218 -24.88 1.04 -8.57
N GLU A 219 -24.52 1.07 -9.85
CA GLU A 219 -24.99 0.15 -10.88
C GLU A 219 -24.22 -1.18 -10.91
N THR A 220 -23.10 -1.26 -10.22
CA THR A 220 -22.28 -2.46 -10.14
C THR A 220 -22.62 -3.26 -8.88
N SER A 221 -22.08 -4.46 -8.76
CA SER A 221 -22.28 -5.31 -7.58
C SER A 221 -21.52 -4.87 -6.32
N TRP A 222 -20.88 -3.73 -6.33
CA TRP A 222 -20.13 -3.17 -5.21
C TRP A 222 -21.08 -2.54 -4.18
N THR A 223 -20.87 -2.84 -2.91
CA THR A 223 -21.60 -2.22 -1.81
C THR A 223 -20.89 -0.94 -1.40
N HIS A 224 -21.66 0.16 -1.34
CA HIS A 224 -21.22 1.37 -0.66
C HIS A 224 -21.49 1.21 0.84
N GLN A 225 -20.52 1.52 1.65
CA GLN A 225 -20.66 1.62 3.10
C GLN A 225 -20.54 3.08 3.53
#